data_115e5fa89d56d93e52dd83f09e78fc7b
#
_entry.id   115e5fa89d56d93e52dd83f09e78fc7b
#
_cell.length_a   1.000
_cell.length_b   1.000
_cell.length_c   1.000
_cell.angle_alpha   90.00
_cell.angle_beta   90.00
_cell.angle_gamma   90.00
#
_symmetry.space_group_name_H-M   'P 1'
#
loop_
_entity.id
_entity.type
_entity.pdbx_description
1 polymer ?
#
loop_
_entity_poly.entity_id
_entity_poly.type
_entity_poly.pdbx_seq_one_letter_code
_entity_poly.pdbx_strand_id
1 'polypeptide(L)'
;MFTAYEEARSWIHGRLKFGVKPGLGRMEQLMARLGHPEKKIRAFHVAGTNGKGSTVAFIRSMVQEAGYTVGTFTSPYIITFNERISVNGTPISDEEWTALVNQIKPHVEALDQTEYGQPTEFEIMTACAFLYFAEFHKVDFVIFETGLGGRFDSTNVVEPLLTVITSIGHDHMNILGNTIEEIAGEKAGIIKEGIPIVTAVTQPEALQVIRHEAERHAAPIQSLHDTCVIFNEEALPAGEQFSFKTAEKCYEDIRTSLIGTHQRQNAALSILAAEWLNRENIARISDEALRSGLVKAAWPGRLELVQEHPPVYLDGAHNEEGVEKLAETMKQRFPDSRISVVFSALKDKPYQNMIKRLETIAHAIHFASFDFPRASLAKDLYDASKISNKSWSEDPGDVLEFIENKKDSNEIVLITGSLYFISDIRKRLK
;
A
#
# COMPACT_ATOMS: atom_id res chain seq x y z
N MET A 1 30.75 -1.79 11.80
CA MET A 1 30.08 -2.31 10.60
C MET A 1 29.38 -3.61 10.98
N PHE A 2 28.15 -3.82 10.53
CA PHE A 2 27.41 -5.06 10.72
C PHE A 2 27.94 -6.14 9.77
N THR A 3 28.02 -7.36 10.26
CA THR A 3 28.42 -8.53 9.47
C THR A 3 27.24 -9.46 9.16
N ALA A 4 26.14 -9.32 9.91
CA ALA A 4 24.93 -10.09 9.75
C ALA A 4 23.73 -9.18 9.49
N TYR A 5 22.80 -9.65 8.64
CA TYR A 5 21.55 -8.99 8.33
C TYR A 5 20.70 -8.69 9.58
N GLU A 6 20.60 -9.65 10.51
CA GLU A 6 19.81 -9.49 11.73
C GLU A 6 20.32 -8.35 12.63
N GLU A 7 21.64 -8.11 12.66
CA GLU A 7 22.24 -6.99 13.39
C GLU A 7 21.84 -5.65 12.76
N ALA A 8 21.94 -5.57 11.42
CA ALA A 8 21.55 -4.39 10.66
C ALA A 8 20.05 -4.08 10.80
N ARG A 9 19.20 -5.11 10.68
CA ARG A 9 17.75 -5.01 10.87
C ARG A 9 17.40 -4.58 12.30
N SER A 10 18.01 -5.17 13.30
CA SER A 10 17.80 -4.83 14.71
C SER A 10 18.19 -3.39 15.02
N TRP A 11 19.27 -2.88 14.41
CA TRP A 11 19.66 -1.49 14.55
C TRP A 11 18.61 -0.53 13.97
N ILE A 12 18.04 -0.85 12.79
CA ILE A 12 16.92 -0.08 12.20
C ILE A 12 15.71 -0.12 13.13
N HIS A 13 15.29 -1.32 13.57
CA HIS A 13 14.13 -1.49 14.46
C HIS A 13 14.32 -0.80 15.82
N GLY A 14 15.53 -0.68 16.30
CA GLY A 14 15.84 0.11 17.50
C GLY A 14 15.44 1.59 17.39
N ARG A 15 15.15 2.09 16.16
CA ARG A 15 14.67 3.46 15.88
C ARG A 15 13.14 3.59 15.92
N LEU A 16 12.37 2.50 16.00
CA LEU A 16 10.90 2.51 16.16
C LEU A 16 10.43 3.34 17.35
N LYS A 17 11.20 3.35 18.43
CA LYS A 17 10.90 4.12 19.65
C LYS A 17 10.77 5.62 19.43
N PHE A 18 11.29 6.15 18.31
CA PHE A 18 11.18 7.58 17.98
C PHE A 18 9.85 7.96 17.34
N GLY A 19 9.01 6.98 16.98
CA GLY A 19 7.67 7.18 16.44
C GLY A 19 7.64 7.97 15.14
N VAL A 20 6.52 8.65 14.88
CA VAL A 20 6.35 9.55 13.74
C VAL A 20 6.78 10.96 14.15
N LYS A 21 7.69 11.55 13.39
CA LYS A 21 8.17 12.92 13.59
C LYS A 21 7.93 13.73 12.32
N PRO A 22 6.87 14.56 12.26
CA PRO A 22 6.60 15.39 11.09
C PRO A 22 7.77 16.32 10.75
N GLY A 23 7.97 16.56 9.45
CA GLY A 23 8.97 17.48 8.93
C GLY A 23 10.06 16.80 8.12
N LEU A 24 10.52 17.47 7.07
CA LEU A 24 11.48 16.93 6.09
C LEU A 24 12.95 17.25 6.43
N GLY A 25 13.21 18.17 7.39
CA GLY A 25 14.57 18.65 7.66
C GLY A 25 15.59 17.55 7.95
N ARG A 26 15.22 16.47 8.67
CA ARG A 26 16.10 15.32 8.90
C ARG A 26 16.41 14.57 7.60
N MET A 27 15.40 14.36 6.77
CA MET A 27 15.58 13.71 5.47
C MET A 27 16.45 14.55 4.53
N GLU A 28 16.19 15.85 4.44
CA GLU A 28 16.99 16.78 3.61
C GLU A 28 18.46 16.78 4.03
N GLN A 29 18.73 16.82 5.35
CA GLN A 29 20.09 16.73 5.87
C GLN A 29 20.73 15.36 5.60
N LEU A 30 19.96 14.28 5.70
CA LEU A 30 20.47 12.94 5.40
C LEU A 30 20.76 12.79 3.90
N MET A 31 19.91 13.29 3.04
CA MET A 31 20.13 13.32 1.59
C MET A 31 21.37 14.14 1.22
N ALA A 32 21.55 15.32 1.80
CA ALA A 32 22.74 16.14 1.58
C ALA A 32 24.03 15.42 1.97
N ARG A 33 24.03 14.71 3.10
CA ARG A 33 25.17 13.92 3.58
C ARG A 33 25.48 12.71 2.68
N LEU A 34 24.45 12.17 2.00
CA LEU A 34 24.58 11.05 1.07
C LEU A 34 24.86 11.49 -0.38
N GLY A 35 25.02 12.79 -0.64
CA GLY A 35 25.30 13.32 -1.98
C GLY A 35 24.08 13.38 -2.89
N HIS A 36 22.90 13.64 -2.32
CA HIS A 36 21.62 13.82 -2.99
C HIS A 36 21.22 12.65 -3.91
N PRO A 37 21.12 11.41 -3.39
CA PRO A 37 20.72 10.25 -4.19
C PRO A 37 19.28 10.40 -4.76
N GLU A 38 18.39 11.14 -4.07
CA GLU A 38 17.03 11.43 -4.51
C GLU A 38 16.96 12.18 -5.84
N LYS A 39 18.00 12.94 -6.20
CA LYS A 39 18.10 13.71 -7.46
C LYS A 39 18.66 12.89 -8.64
N LYS A 40 19.16 11.68 -8.38
CA LYS A 40 19.81 10.83 -9.38
C LYS A 40 18.89 9.79 -9.98
N ILE A 41 17.64 9.72 -9.56
CA ILE A 41 16.65 8.72 -9.94
C ILE A 41 15.46 9.34 -10.68
N ARG A 42 14.82 8.54 -11.53
CA ARG A 42 13.58 8.90 -12.22
C ARG A 42 12.41 8.27 -11.47
N ALA A 43 11.63 9.06 -10.74
CA ALA A 43 10.66 8.54 -9.78
C ALA A 43 9.21 8.86 -10.12
N PHE A 44 8.30 7.98 -9.69
CA PHE A 44 6.87 8.25 -9.53
C PHE A 44 6.55 8.26 -8.04
N HIS A 45 5.64 9.13 -7.60
CA HIS A 45 5.31 9.29 -6.20
C HIS A 45 3.81 9.04 -5.98
N VAL A 46 3.48 8.06 -5.13
CA VAL A 46 2.11 7.56 -4.94
C VAL A 46 1.65 7.80 -3.51
N ALA A 47 0.62 8.62 -3.32
CA ALA A 47 -0.07 8.82 -2.05
C ALA A 47 -1.53 8.37 -2.12
N GLY A 48 -2.17 8.30 -0.97
CA GLY A 48 -3.59 7.95 -0.83
C GLY A 48 -3.90 7.30 0.51
N THR A 49 -5.16 7.15 0.84
CA THR A 49 -5.57 6.37 2.02
C THR A 49 -5.52 4.89 1.68
N ASN A 50 -6.30 4.45 0.73
CA ASN A 50 -6.37 3.07 0.24
C ASN A 50 -5.89 3.00 -1.23
N GLY A 51 -5.50 1.79 -1.69
CA GLY A 51 -5.15 1.56 -3.11
C GLY A 51 -3.71 1.85 -3.50
N LYS A 52 -2.88 2.50 -2.66
CA LYS A 52 -1.47 2.84 -2.98
C LYS A 52 -0.69 1.64 -3.51
N GLY A 53 -0.52 0.60 -2.70
CA GLY A 53 0.28 -0.57 -3.06
C GLY A 53 -0.24 -1.31 -4.31
N SER A 54 -1.58 -1.41 -4.49
CA SER A 54 -2.17 -1.99 -5.72
C SER A 54 -1.83 -1.16 -6.96
N THR A 55 -1.93 0.18 -6.86
CA THR A 55 -1.57 1.11 -7.94
C THR A 55 -0.07 1.03 -8.27
N VAL A 56 0.79 0.97 -7.23
CA VAL A 56 2.24 0.72 -7.40
C VAL A 56 2.48 -0.60 -8.14
N ALA A 57 1.79 -1.67 -7.76
CA ALA A 57 1.93 -2.98 -8.39
C ALA A 57 1.50 -2.96 -9.88
N PHE A 58 0.37 -2.31 -10.20
CA PHE A 58 -0.08 -2.17 -11.58
C PHE A 58 0.87 -1.33 -12.42
N ILE A 59 1.28 -0.14 -11.97
CA ILE A 59 2.22 0.73 -12.70
C ILE A 59 3.56 -0.02 -12.90
N ARG A 60 4.12 -0.60 -11.83
CA ARG A 60 5.35 -1.40 -11.93
C ARG A 60 5.23 -2.48 -12.99
N SER A 61 4.16 -3.28 -12.92
CA SER A 61 4.00 -4.43 -13.82
C SER A 61 3.85 -4.01 -15.29
N MET A 62 3.09 -2.95 -15.58
CA MET A 62 2.95 -2.42 -16.95
C MET A 62 4.26 -1.87 -17.50
N VAL A 63 5.01 -1.11 -16.69
CA VAL A 63 6.31 -0.54 -17.09
C VAL A 63 7.35 -1.65 -17.27
N GLN A 64 7.32 -2.67 -16.43
CA GLN A 64 8.18 -3.86 -16.56
C GLN A 64 7.88 -4.66 -17.83
N GLU A 65 6.61 -4.91 -18.16
CA GLU A 65 6.21 -5.59 -19.39
C GLU A 65 6.57 -4.79 -20.66
N ALA A 66 6.71 -3.48 -20.54
CA ALA A 66 7.24 -2.62 -21.61
C ALA A 66 8.79 -2.69 -21.75
N GLY A 67 9.46 -3.52 -20.96
CA GLY A 67 10.91 -3.78 -21.04
C GLY A 67 11.78 -2.89 -20.16
N TYR A 68 11.20 -2.10 -19.25
CA TYR A 68 11.95 -1.26 -18.31
C TYR A 68 12.21 -2.00 -16.98
N THR A 69 13.31 -1.66 -16.34
CA THR A 69 13.62 -2.09 -14.97
C THR A 69 13.00 -1.11 -13.97
N VAL A 70 12.21 -1.62 -13.02
CA VAL A 70 11.44 -0.80 -12.09
C VAL A 70 11.79 -1.12 -10.65
N GLY A 71 12.28 -0.12 -9.93
CA GLY A 71 12.43 -0.14 -8.49
C GLY A 71 11.12 0.23 -7.79
N THR A 72 10.87 -0.33 -6.62
CA THR A 72 9.73 0.06 -5.77
C THR A 72 10.17 0.24 -4.32
N PHE A 73 9.65 1.30 -3.68
CA PHE A 73 9.70 1.47 -2.23
C PHE A 73 8.28 1.49 -1.68
N THR A 74 7.94 0.51 -0.83
CA THR A 74 6.57 0.29 -0.36
C THR A 74 6.51 -0.02 1.15
N SER A 75 5.35 0.24 1.76
CA SER A 75 5.15 0.00 3.19
C SER A 75 3.67 -0.23 3.55
N PRO A 76 3.39 -1.02 4.61
CA PRO A 76 4.31 -1.94 5.30
C PRO A 76 4.63 -3.18 4.44
N TYR A 77 5.56 -4.02 4.87
CA TYR A 77 5.82 -5.33 4.26
C TYR A 77 4.80 -6.37 4.74
N ILE A 78 4.60 -7.43 3.93
CA ILE A 78 3.67 -8.53 4.23
C ILE A 78 4.41 -9.84 4.47
N ILE A 79 5.43 -10.16 3.69
CA ILE A 79 6.16 -11.44 3.76
C ILE A 79 7.50 -11.24 4.46
N THR A 80 8.34 -10.35 3.94
CA THR A 80 9.67 -10.07 4.48
C THR A 80 9.95 -8.58 4.58
N PHE A 81 10.83 -8.19 5.50
CA PHE A 81 11.26 -6.81 5.68
C PHE A 81 11.86 -6.22 4.39
N ASN A 82 12.52 -7.06 3.61
CA ASN A 82 13.23 -6.66 2.39
C ASN A 82 12.30 -6.18 1.26
N GLU A 83 11.02 -6.58 1.27
CA GLU A 83 10.01 -6.14 0.29
C GLU A 83 9.88 -4.63 0.17
N ARG A 84 10.26 -3.90 1.21
CA ARG A 84 10.24 -2.43 1.20
C ARG A 84 11.04 -1.84 0.05
N ILE A 85 12.12 -2.51 -0.34
CA ILE A 85 12.94 -2.15 -1.51
C ILE A 85 12.96 -3.37 -2.43
N SER A 86 12.40 -3.23 -3.63
CA SER A 86 12.33 -4.33 -4.60
C SER A 86 12.69 -3.84 -6.00
N VAL A 87 13.25 -4.72 -6.82
CA VAL A 87 13.50 -4.51 -8.25
C VAL A 87 12.65 -5.49 -9.03
N ASN A 88 11.80 -5.01 -9.92
CA ASN A 88 10.87 -5.82 -10.70
C ASN A 88 10.01 -6.76 -9.82
N GLY A 89 9.68 -6.31 -8.60
CA GLY A 89 8.91 -7.07 -7.62
C GLY A 89 9.69 -8.13 -6.85
N THR A 90 11.00 -8.25 -7.06
CA THR A 90 11.89 -9.11 -6.27
C THR A 90 12.53 -8.26 -5.16
N PRO A 91 12.35 -8.61 -3.88
CA PRO A 91 13.00 -7.94 -2.75
C PRO A 91 14.51 -7.97 -2.86
N ILE A 92 15.18 -6.93 -2.36
CA ILE A 92 16.65 -6.92 -2.26
C ILE A 92 17.13 -7.98 -1.26
N SER A 93 18.38 -8.44 -1.43
CA SER A 93 18.95 -9.50 -0.59
C SER A 93 19.31 -9.00 0.82
N ASP A 94 19.54 -9.92 1.74
CA ASP A 94 19.99 -9.62 3.10
C ASP A 94 21.38 -8.97 3.09
N GLU A 95 22.24 -9.36 2.15
CA GLU A 95 23.57 -8.80 1.95
C GLU A 95 23.48 -7.35 1.45
N GLU A 96 22.59 -7.07 0.50
CA GLU A 96 22.35 -5.71 0.00
C GLU A 96 21.83 -4.80 1.11
N TRP A 97 20.85 -5.27 1.92
CA TRP A 97 20.39 -4.53 3.09
C TRP A 97 21.52 -4.23 4.06
N THR A 98 22.34 -5.23 4.38
CA THR A 98 23.47 -5.07 5.30
C THR A 98 24.48 -4.04 4.79
N ALA A 99 24.79 -4.08 3.49
CA ALA A 99 25.68 -3.11 2.86
C ALA A 99 25.11 -1.68 2.89
N LEU A 100 23.82 -1.50 2.56
CA LEU A 100 23.14 -0.21 2.63
C LEU A 100 23.14 0.38 4.03
N VAL A 101 22.80 -0.43 5.05
CA VAL A 101 22.78 0.01 6.44
C VAL A 101 24.16 0.41 6.91
N ASN A 102 25.18 -0.35 6.56
CA ASN A 102 26.57 -0.02 6.89
C ASN A 102 27.03 1.31 6.26
N GLN A 103 26.59 1.62 5.05
CA GLN A 103 26.91 2.89 4.39
C GLN A 103 26.13 4.07 5.02
N ILE A 104 24.87 3.89 5.36
CA ILE A 104 24.02 4.94 5.92
C ILE A 104 24.33 5.23 7.39
N LYS A 105 24.66 4.21 8.17
CA LYS A 105 24.82 4.30 9.63
C LYS A 105 25.69 5.46 10.11
N PRO A 106 26.90 5.72 9.55
CA PRO A 106 27.73 6.84 10.00
C PRO A 106 27.05 8.22 9.82
N HIS A 107 26.27 8.38 8.75
CA HIS A 107 25.53 9.61 8.46
C HIS A 107 24.36 9.82 9.41
N VAL A 108 23.65 8.74 9.75
CA VAL A 108 22.56 8.75 10.74
C VAL A 108 23.09 9.09 12.13
N GLU A 109 24.19 8.44 12.57
CA GLU A 109 24.81 8.70 13.87
C GLU A 109 25.38 10.12 13.99
N ALA A 110 25.92 10.67 12.88
CA ALA A 110 26.34 12.04 12.86
C ALA A 110 25.17 13.02 12.94
N LEU A 111 23.99 12.67 12.37
CA LEU A 111 22.78 13.49 12.44
C LEU A 111 22.15 13.45 13.85
N ASP A 112 22.27 12.33 14.59
CA ASP A 112 21.82 12.18 15.98
C ASP A 112 22.36 13.29 16.90
N GLN A 113 23.53 13.86 16.60
CA GLN A 113 24.23 14.87 17.39
C GLN A 113 23.92 16.32 16.96
N THR A 114 23.02 16.52 15.99
CA THR A 114 22.64 17.83 15.47
C THR A 114 21.31 18.28 16.06
N GLU A 115 20.95 19.54 15.80
CA GLU A 115 19.63 20.11 16.15
C GLU A 115 18.45 19.40 15.51
N TYR A 116 18.66 18.70 14.38
CA TYR A 116 17.64 17.89 13.69
C TYR A 116 17.29 16.63 14.50
N GLY A 117 18.23 16.12 15.29
CA GLY A 117 18.07 14.96 16.16
C GLY A 117 17.98 13.64 15.40
N GLN A 118 17.52 12.63 16.10
CA GLN A 118 17.60 11.24 15.67
C GLN A 118 16.60 10.91 14.55
N PRO A 119 17.08 10.40 13.38
CA PRO A 119 16.22 9.86 12.35
C PRO A 119 15.40 8.66 12.83
N THR A 120 14.16 8.62 12.35
CA THR A 120 13.23 7.52 12.60
C THR A 120 13.57 6.28 11.76
N GLU A 121 12.99 5.14 12.08
CA GLU A 121 13.10 3.92 11.27
C GLU A 121 12.70 4.20 9.80
N PHE A 122 11.56 4.86 9.58
CA PHE A 122 11.05 5.09 8.23
C PHE A 122 11.94 6.06 7.44
N GLU A 123 12.50 7.08 8.07
CA GLU A 123 13.48 7.98 7.43
C GLU A 123 14.75 7.22 6.99
N ILE A 124 15.26 6.33 7.83
CA ILE A 124 16.43 5.51 7.48
C ILE A 124 16.12 4.58 6.31
N MET A 125 14.98 3.89 6.33
CA MET A 125 14.58 3.00 5.25
C MET A 125 14.35 3.75 3.93
N THR A 126 13.76 4.94 3.99
CA THR A 126 13.58 5.81 2.82
C THR A 126 14.92 6.24 2.24
N ALA A 127 15.88 6.62 3.10
CA ALA A 127 17.22 6.97 2.67
C ALA A 127 17.97 5.76 2.07
N CYS A 128 17.79 4.55 2.64
CA CYS A 128 18.29 3.30 2.05
C CYS A 128 17.75 3.10 0.63
N ALA A 129 16.44 3.32 0.41
CA ALA A 129 15.84 3.17 -0.91
C ALA A 129 16.41 4.15 -1.93
N PHE A 130 16.54 5.43 -1.58
CA PHE A 130 17.17 6.43 -2.46
C PHE A 130 18.60 6.04 -2.80
N LEU A 131 19.39 5.65 -1.82
CA LEU A 131 20.78 5.26 -2.03
C LEU A 131 20.89 4.00 -2.89
N TYR A 132 20.04 3.00 -2.64
CA TYR A 132 20.02 1.76 -3.39
C TYR A 132 19.81 1.98 -4.88
N PHE A 133 18.77 2.70 -5.25
CA PHE A 133 18.43 2.93 -6.65
C PHE A 133 19.37 3.93 -7.35
N ALA A 134 20.01 4.82 -6.60
CA ALA A 134 20.96 5.77 -7.17
C ALA A 134 22.35 5.17 -7.40
N GLU A 135 22.83 4.31 -6.49
CA GLU A 135 24.24 3.93 -6.43
C GLU A 135 24.48 2.41 -6.52
N PHE A 136 23.61 1.58 -5.94
CA PHE A 136 23.80 0.13 -5.87
C PHE A 136 23.19 -0.60 -7.06
N HIS A 137 21.97 -0.27 -7.41
CA HIS A 137 21.23 -0.94 -8.47
C HIS A 137 20.42 0.08 -9.30
N LYS A 138 21.03 0.56 -10.37
CA LYS A 138 20.38 1.52 -11.26
C LYS A 138 19.22 0.87 -12.00
N VAL A 139 18.06 1.52 -11.92
CA VAL A 139 16.83 1.13 -12.61
C VAL A 139 16.35 2.25 -13.53
N ASP A 140 15.48 1.93 -14.50
CA ASP A 140 14.92 2.95 -15.39
C ASP A 140 13.97 3.89 -14.67
N PHE A 141 13.15 3.33 -13.74
CA PHE A 141 12.19 4.08 -12.95
C PHE A 141 12.10 3.54 -11.52
N VAL A 142 11.73 4.41 -10.58
CA VAL A 142 11.44 4.03 -9.19
C VAL A 142 10.04 4.51 -8.83
N ILE A 143 9.26 3.69 -8.14
CA ILE A 143 7.94 4.09 -7.63
C ILE A 143 8.02 4.14 -6.10
N PHE A 144 7.83 5.34 -5.54
CA PHE A 144 7.76 5.54 -4.10
C PHE A 144 6.31 5.59 -3.63
N GLU A 145 5.95 4.69 -2.73
CA GLU A 145 4.72 4.75 -1.94
C GLU A 145 4.97 5.60 -0.70
N THR A 146 4.11 6.60 -0.42
CA THR A 146 4.15 7.34 0.85
C THR A 146 3.82 6.41 2.02
N GLY A 147 4.55 6.54 3.11
CA GLY A 147 4.24 5.80 4.33
C GLY A 147 3.02 6.36 5.05
N LEU A 148 2.96 7.69 5.22
CA LEU A 148 1.88 8.39 5.94
C LEU A 148 1.67 9.80 5.41
N GLY A 149 0.45 10.11 5.01
CA GLY A 149 0.11 11.43 4.50
C GLY A 149 0.74 11.70 3.14
N GLY A 150 1.59 12.69 3.06
CA GLY A 150 2.32 13.09 1.86
C GLY A 150 3.25 14.27 2.14
N ARG A 151 2.73 15.42 2.58
CA ARG A 151 3.46 16.68 2.80
C ARG A 151 4.75 16.50 3.61
N PHE A 152 4.66 15.79 4.73
CA PHE A 152 5.77 15.53 5.65
C PHE A 152 6.27 14.09 5.63
N ASP A 153 5.83 13.31 4.63
CA ASP A 153 6.33 11.96 4.46
C ASP A 153 7.80 11.96 4.05
N SER A 154 8.59 11.04 4.59
CA SER A 154 10.03 10.98 4.33
C SER A 154 10.35 10.80 2.84
N THR A 155 9.43 10.23 2.05
CA THR A 155 9.60 10.10 0.60
C THR A 155 9.47 11.40 -0.16
N ASN A 156 8.88 12.46 0.46
CA ASN A 156 8.55 13.71 -0.22
C ASN A 156 9.74 14.64 -0.52
N VAL A 157 10.96 14.19 -0.24
CA VAL A 157 12.20 14.84 -0.73
C VAL A 157 12.47 14.54 -2.21
N VAL A 158 11.74 13.61 -2.81
CA VAL A 158 11.86 13.23 -4.22
C VAL A 158 11.30 14.34 -5.14
N GLU A 159 11.91 14.50 -6.33
CA GLU A 159 11.37 15.25 -7.47
C GLU A 159 10.81 14.25 -8.49
N PRO A 160 9.51 13.93 -8.45
CA PRO A 160 8.95 12.88 -9.28
C PRO A 160 8.67 13.35 -10.72
N LEU A 161 8.57 12.41 -11.66
CA LEU A 161 8.09 12.66 -13.03
C LEU A 161 6.55 12.70 -13.10
N LEU A 162 5.90 12.04 -12.16
CA LEU A 162 4.44 11.93 -12.05
C LEU A 162 4.06 11.72 -10.58
N THR A 163 3.03 12.39 -10.13
CA THR A 163 2.38 12.14 -8.85
C THR A 163 1.04 11.44 -9.03
N VAL A 164 0.71 10.56 -8.08
CA VAL A 164 -0.55 9.80 -8.09
C VAL A 164 -1.21 9.91 -6.72
N ILE A 165 -2.49 10.29 -6.67
CA ILE A 165 -3.30 10.23 -5.44
C ILE A 165 -4.45 9.26 -5.69
N THR A 166 -4.45 8.13 -4.96
CA THR A 166 -5.38 7.02 -5.21
C THR A 166 -6.76 7.28 -4.63
N SER A 167 -6.84 7.54 -3.33
CA SER A 167 -8.09 7.83 -2.62
C SER A 167 -7.84 8.70 -1.40
N ILE A 168 -8.89 9.37 -0.93
CA ILE A 168 -8.92 10.08 0.35
C ILE A 168 -9.98 9.42 1.23
N GLY A 169 -9.66 9.19 2.49
CA GLY A 169 -10.57 8.63 3.48
C GLY A 169 -10.05 8.82 4.89
N HIS A 170 -10.91 8.58 5.87
CA HIS A 170 -10.58 8.72 7.29
C HIS A 170 -9.63 7.62 7.74
N ASP A 171 -8.35 7.96 7.88
CA ASP A 171 -7.32 7.13 8.48
C ASP A 171 -6.23 8.01 9.09
N HIS A 172 -5.60 7.54 10.17
CA HIS A 172 -4.57 8.28 10.90
C HIS A 172 -4.96 9.71 11.31
N MET A 173 -6.23 9.91 11.69
CA MET A 173 -6.82 11.22 11.98
C MET A 173 -6.07 12.02 13.07
N ASN A 174 -5.47 11.31 14.02
CA ASN A 174 -4.63 11.90 15.06
C ASN A 174 -3.35 12.57 14.53
N ILE A 175 -2.99 12.37 13.27
CA ILE A 175 -1.79 12.92 12.63
C ILE A 175 -2.15 13.76 11.40
N LEU A 176 -3.08 13.28 10.56
CA LEU A 176 -3.39 13.88 9.26
C LEU A 176 -4.54 14.90 9.31
N GLY A 177 -5.26 14.98 10.44
CA GLY A 177 -6.43 15.84 10.59
C GLY A 177 -7.74 15.07 10.73
N ASN A 178 -8.79 15.79 11.10
CA ASN A 178 -10.09 15.20 11.45
C ASN A 178 -11.13 15.31 10.31
N THR A 179 -10.81 16.09 9.27
CA THR A 179 -11.69 16.27 8.10
C THR A 179 -11.07 15.69 6.83
N ILE A 180 -11.91 15.44 5.85
CA ILE A 180 -11.49 14.94 4.54
C ILE A 180 -10.58 15.96 3.84
N GLU A 181 -10.85 17.26 4.00
CA GLU A 181 -10.06 18.34 3.44
C GLU A 181 -8.65 18.42 4.05
N GLU A 182 -8.53 18.26 5.38
CA GLU A 182 -7.23 18.23 6.07
C GLU A 182 -6.40 17.03 5.58
N ILE A 183 -6.99 15.84 5.53
CA ILE A 183 -6.33 14.62 5.04
C ILE A 183 -5.95 14.77 3.56
N ALA A 184 -6.82 15.38 2.75
CA ALA A 184 -6.53 15.67 1.33
C ALA A 184 -5.36 16.65 1.19
N GLY A 185 -5.31 17.69 2.03
CA GLY A 185 -4.21 18.66 2.04
C GLY A 185 -2.85 18.05 2.38
N GLU A 186 -2.83 17.12 3.37
CA GLU A 186 -1.61 16.40 3.70
C GLU A 186 -1.12 15.51 2.54
N LYS A 187 -2.04 14.81 1.86
CA LYS A 187 -1.68 13.95 0.72
C LYS A 187 -1.32 14.78 -0.52
N ALA A 188 -2.04 15.86 -0.79
CA ALA A 188 -1.74 16.79 -1.88
C ALA A 188 -0.37 17.47 -1.75
N GLY A 189 0.23 17.44 -0.54
CA GLY A 189 1.61 17.92 -0.32
C GLY A 189 2.70 17.21 -1.11
N ILE A 190 2.39 16.10 -1.84
CA ILE A 190 3.32 15.47 -2.79
C ILE A 190 3.33 16.16 -4.17
N ILE A 191 2.39 17.05 -4.44
CA ILE A 191 2.32 17.79 -5.70
C ILE A 191 3.50 18.76 -5.76
N LYS A 192 4.20 18.79 -6.90
CA LYS A 192 5.39 19.61 -7.14
C LYS A 192 5.17 20.54 -8.33
N GLU A 193 5.97 21.59 -8.38
CA GLU A 193 5.92 22.62 -9.44
C GLU A 193 6.02 22.02 -10.83
N GLY A 194 5.00 22.26 -11.67
CA GLY A 194 4.94 21.78 -13.04
C GLY A 194 4.81 20.25 -13.21
N ILE A 195 4.83 19.47 -12.13
CA ILE A 195 4.78 18.00 -12.20
C ILE A 195 3.30 17.54 -12.25
N PRO A 196 2.93 16.75 -13.25
CA PRO A 196 1.55 16.31 -13.41
C PRO A 196 1.09 15.39 -12.27
N ILE A 197 -0.23 15.42 -12.06
CA ILE A 197 -0.90 14.56 -11.10
C ILE A 197 -2.05 13.81 -11.77
N VAL A 198 -2.17 12.52 -11.48
CA VAL A 198 -3.36 11.71 -11.76
C VAL A 198 -4.04 11.31 -10.45
N THR A 199 -5.37 11.36 -10.42
CA THR A 199 -6.12 11.04 -9.21
C THR A 199 -7.43 10.29 -9.48
N ALA A 200 -7.81 9.39 -8.57
CA ALA A 200 -9.10 8.70 -8.55
C ALA A 200 -10.00 9.16 -7.39
N VAL A 201 -9.72 10.30 -6.80
CA VAL A 201 -10.52 10.88 -5.71
C VAL A 201 -11.86 11.36 -6.24
N THR A 202 -12.95 10.98 -5.55
CA THR A 202 -14.34 11.27 -5.95
C THR A 202 -15.03 12.29 -5.06
N GLN A 203 -14.61 12.43 -3.79
CA GLN A 203 -15.22 13.36 -2.84
C GLN A 203 -14.97 14.79 -3.31
N PRO A 204 -16.03 15.61 -3.53
CA PRO A 204 -15.90 16.97 -4.07
C PRO A 204 -14.97 17.86 -3.21
N GLU A 205 -15.09 17.78 -1.88
CA GLU A 205 -14.29 18.54 -0.93
C GLU A 205 -12.80 18.18 -1.01
N ALA A 206 -12.47 16.89 -1.09
CA ALA A 206 -11.09 16.42 -1.24
C ALA A 206 -10.51 16.80 -2.62
N LEU A 207 -11.31 16.61 -3.68
CA LEU A 207 -10.88 16.93 -5.04
C LEU A 207 -10.64 18.43 -5.22
N GLN A 208 -11.45 19.27 -4.56
CA GLN A 208 -11.24 20.73 -4.56
C GLN A 208 -9.89 21.10 -3.94
N VAL A 209 -9.51 20.48 -2.82
CA VAL A 209 -8.20 20.70 -2.18
C VAL A 209 -7.06 20.27 -3.11
N ILE A 210 -7.18 19.09 -3.75
CA ILE A 210 -6.16 18.59 -4.68
C ILE A 210 -6.03 19.52 -5.91
N ARG A 211 -7.14 19.99 -6.46
CA ARG A 211 -7.13 20.95 -7.59
C ARG A 211 -6.49 22.29 -7.20
N HIS A 212 -6.79 22.79 -6.01
CA HIS A 212 -6.19 24.03 -5.52
C HIS A 212 -4.67 23.90 -5.36
N GLU A 213 -4.19 22.78 -4.78
CA GLU A 213 -2.74 22.54 -4.68
C GLU A 213 -2.10 22.34 -6.08
N ALA A 214 -2.76 21.66 -7.00
CA ALA A 214 -2.28 21.52 -8.37
C ALA A 214 -2.16 22.86 -9.08
N GLU A 215 -3.16 23.75 -8.93
CA GLU A 215 -3.15 25.11 -9.50
C GLU A 215 -2.01 25.95 -8.89
N ARG A 216 -1.81 25.90 -7.57
CA ARG A 216 -0.73 26.61 -6.89
C ARG A 216 0.66 26.21 -7.37
N HIS A 217 0.83 24.98 -7.79
CA HIS A 217 2.08 24.42 -8.31
C HIS A 217 2.13 24.35 -9.85
N ALA A 218 1.20 25.03 -10.54
CA ALA A 218 1.10 24.92 -12.00
C ALA A 218 1.17 23.46 -12.51
N ALA A 219 0.72 22.49 -11.71
CA ALA A 219 0.77 21.06 -11.98
C ALA A 219 -0.45 20.64 -12.82
N PRO A 220 -0.26 20.05 -14.02
CA PRO A 220 -1.36 19.51 -14.79
C PRO A 220 -2.08 18.40 -14.02
N ILE A 221 -3.41 18.50 -13.88
CA ILE A 221 -4.21 17.49 -13.17
C ILE A 221 -5.12 16.72 -14.14
N GLN A 222 -5.13 15.40 -13.99
CA GLN A 222 -6.08 14.51 -14.65
C GLN A 222 -6.83 13.68 -13.60
N SER A 223 -8.14 13.91 -13.48
CA SER A 223 -9.02 13.17 -12.59
C SER A 223 -9.70 12.04 -13.35
N LEU A 224 -9.64 10.82 -12.81
CA LEU A 224 -10.28 9.63 -13.36
C LEU A 224 -11.78 9.85 -13.60
N HIS A 225 -12.46 10.51 -12.67
CA HIS A 225 -13.91 10.67 -12.70
C HIS A 225 -14.40 11.83 -13.58
N ASP A 226 -13.54 12.80 -13.92
CA ASP A 226 -13.93 13.93 -14.77
C ASP A 226 -13.83 13.62 -16.26
N THR A 227 -12.82 12.83 -16.64
CA THR A 227 -12.41 12.67 -18.03
C THR A 227 -12.53 11.24 -18.55
N CYS A 228 -12.87 10.29 -17.68
CA CYS A 228 -12.84 8.88 -18.00
C CYS A 228 -14.12 8.16 -17.56
N VAL A 229 -14.40 7.02 -18.19
CA VAL A 229 -15.54 6.17 -17.86
C VAL A 229 -15.09 4.72 -17.78
N ILE A 230 -15.42 4.06 -16.65
CA ILE A 230 -15.32 2.61 -16.48
C ILE A 230 -16.70 2.02 -16.79
N PHE A 231 -16.76 0.99 -17.60
CA PHE A 231 -18.00 0.34 -18.02
C PHE A 231 -17.78 -1.14 -18.36
N ASN A 232 -18.84 -1.90 -18.63
CA ASN A 232 -18.79 -3.36 -18.86
C ASN A 232 -18.01 -4.10 -17.76
N GLU A 233 -18.37 -3.78 -16.52
CA GLU A 233 -17.69 -4.29 -15.34
C GLU A 233 -18.15 -5.72 -14.99
N GLU A 234 -17.20 -6.64 -14.87
CA GLU A 234 -17.45 -8.05 -14.54
C GLU A 234 -16.44 -8.56 -13.52
N ALA A 235 -16.91 -9.38 -12.55
CA ALA A 235 -16.06 -10.11 -11.62
C ALA A 235 -15.66 -11.46 -12.23
N LEU A 236 -14.36 -11.68 -12.46
CA LEU A 236 -13.85 -12.95 -12.98
C LEU A 236 -13.50 -13.90 -11.83
N PRO A 237 -13.43 -15.23 -12.03
CA PRO A 237 -12.99 -16.17 -10.99
C PRO A 237 -11.66 -15.77 -10.32
N ALA A 238 -10.71 -15.24 -11.11
CA ALA A 238 -9.43 -14.74 -10.63
C ALA A 238 -9.18 -13.33 -11.22
N GLY A 239 -9.60 -12.28 -10.50
CA GLY A 239 -9.40 -10.91 -10.94
C GLY A 239 -10.70 -10.18 -11.32
N GLU A 240 -10.57 -9.12 -12.11
CA GLU A 240 -11.66 -8.26 -12.58
C GLU A 240 -11.55 -8.05 -14.09
N GLN A 241 -12.70 -7.83 -14.75
CA GLN A 241 -12.76 -7.35 -16.12
C GLN A 241 -13.56 -6.06 -16.19
N PHE A 242 -13.14 -5.13 -17.04
CA PHE A 242 -13.85 -3.88 -17.31
C PHE A 242 -13.40 -3.28 -18.62
N SER A 243 -14.18 -2.36 -19.18
CA SER A 243 -13.76 -1.49 -20.25
C SER A 243 -13.50 -0.08 -19.72
N PHE A 244 -12.55 0.62 -20.31
CA PHE A 244 -12.10 1.92 -19.83
C PHE A 244 -11.93 2.89 -21.01
N LYS A 245 -12.62 4.04 -20.93
CA LYS A 245 -12.55 5.08 -21.93
C LYS A 245 -11.94 6.34 -21.35
N THR A 246 -10.90 6.84 -21.99
CA THR A 246 -10.29 8.14 -21.74
C THR A 246 -10.70 9.13 -22.85
N ALA A 247 -10.23 10.37 -22.78
CA ALA A 247 -10.40 11.33 -23.85
C ALA A 247 -9.68 10.91 -25.16
N GLU A 248 -8.60 10.13 -25.03
CA GLU A 248 -7.72 9.76 -26.14
C GLU A 248 -8.05 8.38 -26.70
N LYS A 249 -8.50 7.44 -25.86
CA LYS A 249 -8.61 6.03 -26.23
C LYS A 249 -9.71 5.28 -25.49
N CYS A 250 -10.21 4.22 -26.12
CA CYS A 250 -11.08 3.23 -25.51
C CYS A 250 -10.33 1.89 -25.39
N TYR A 251 -10.25 1.38 -24.17
CA TYR A 251 -9.70 0.07 -23.84
C TYR A 251 -10.84 -0.89 -23.52
N GLU A 252 -11.13 -1.79 -24.42
CA GLU A 252 -12.17 -2.81 -24.23
C GLU A 252 -11.58 -4.03 -23.55
N ASP A 253 -12.37 -4.71 -22.70
CA ASP A 253 -12.05 -5.99 -22.05
C ASP A 253 -10.69 -6.04 -21.33
N ILE A 254 -10.39 -4.99 -20.56
CA ILE A 254 -9.24 -4.97 -19.67
C ILE A 254 -9.44 -5.99 -18.56
N ARG A 255 -8.44 -6.81 -18.32
CA ARG A 255 -8.41 -7.79 -17.22
C ARG A 255 -7.33 -7.46 -16.21
N THR A 256 -7.63 -7.68 -14.94
CA THR A 256 -6.65 -7.55 -13.83
C THR A 256 -6.63 -8.83 -13.01
N SER A 257 -5.50 -9.11 -12.39
CA SER A 257 -5.34 -10.23 -11.44
C SER A 257 -5.85 -9.92 -10.04
N LEU A 258 -5.82 -8.64 -9.62
CA LEU A 258 -6.25 -8.25 -8.28
C LEU A 258 -7.79 -8.21 -8.19
N ILE A 259 -8.29 -8.73 -7.08
CA ILE A 259 -9.72 -8.97 -6.85
C ILE A 259 -10.36 -7.79 -6.12
N GLY A 260 -11.55 -7.37 -6.58
CA GLY A 260 -12.40 -6.37 -5.96
C GLY A 260 -12.71 -5.18 -6.86
N THR A 261 -13.92 -4.63 -6.72
CA THR A 261 -14.39 -3.51 -7.57
C THR A 261 -13.47 -2.29 -7.52
N HIS A 262 -12.89 -2.01 -6.35
CA HIS A 262 -11.90 -0.95 -6.16
C HIS A 262 -10.60 -1.18 -6.94
N GLN A 263 -10.28 -2.41 -7.32
CA GLN A 263 -9.09 -2.72 -8.13
C GLN A 263 -9.27 -2.29 -9.59
N ARG A 264 -10.52 -2.22 -10.09
CA ARG A 264 -10.81 -1.64 -11.41
C ARG A 264 -10.44 -0.16 -11.45
N GLN A 265 -10.76 0.59 -10.37
CA GLN A 265 -10.36 2.00 -10.24
C GLN A 265 -8.83 2.16 -10.12
N ASN A 266 -8.17 1.32 -9.31
CA ASN A 266 -6.72 1.34 -9.19
C ASN A 266 -6.03 1.02 -10.52
N ALA A 267 -6.56 0.05 -11.28
CA ALA A 267 -6.07 -0.30 -12.62
C ALA A 267 -6.30 0.85 -13.62
N ALA A 268 -7.50 1.43 -13.65
CA ALA A 268 -7.82 2.57 -14.51
C ALA A 268 -6.93 3.78 -14.21
N LEU A 269 -6.68 4.10 -12.92
CA LEU A 269 -5.74 5.13 -12.52
C LEU A 269 -4.31 4.84 -13.00
N SER A 270 -3.90 3.58 -12.95
CA SER A 270 -2.59 3.16 -13.44
C SER A 270 -2.49 3.23 -14.97
N ILE A 271 -3.59 2.99 -15.70
CA ILE A 271 -3.65 3.21 -17.16
C ILE A 271 -3.48 4.69 -17.48
N LEU A 272 -4.14 5.61 -16.75
CA LEU A 272 -3.95 7.04 -16.93
C LEU A 272 -2.49 7.46 -16.70
N ALA A 273 -1.83 6.89 -15.69
CA ALA A 273 -0.41 7.11 -15.47
C ALA A 273 0.44 6.64 -16.67
N ALA A 274 0.13 5.46 -17.22
CA ALA A 274 0.81 4.92 -18.40
C ALA A 274 0.57 5.76 -19.67
N GLU A 275 -0.66 6.25 -19.90
CA GLU A 275 -0.96 7.17 -21.00
C GLU A 275 -0.15 8.46 -20.91
N TRP A 276 -0.06 9.01 -19.69
CA TRP A 276 0.74 10.20 -19.44
C TRP A 276 2.21 9.97 -19.77
N LEU A 277 2.80 8.86 -19.32
CA LEU A 277 4.19 8.50 -19.64
C LEU A 277 4.44 8.35 -21.15
N ASN A 278 3.45 7.79 -21.88
CA ASN A 278 3.51 7.67 -23.34
C ASN A 278 3.44 9.04 -24.03
N ARG A 279 2.50 9.90 -23.60
CA ARG A 279 2.27 11.23 -24.19
C ARG A 279 3.51 12.12 -24.06
N GLU A 280 4.15 12.11 -22.90
CA GLU A 280 5.36 12.90 -22.64
C GLU A 280 6.64 12.23 -23.14
N ASN A 281 6.54 11.10 -23.85
CA ASN A 281 7.68 10.31 -24.32
C ASN A 281 8.68 9.91 -23.22
N ILE A 282 8.19 9.75 -21.98
CA ILE A 282 8.99 9.32 -20.82
C ILE A 282 9.24 7.82 -20.85
N ALA A 283 8.22 7.04 -21.21
CA ALA A 283 8.27 5.61 -21.45
C ALA A 283 7.36 5.24 -22.62
N ARG A 284 7.64 4.11 -23.28
CA ARG A 284 6.79 3.56 -24.34
C ARG A 284 6.11 2.27 -23.85
N ILE A 285 4.88 2.40 -23.41
CA ILE A 285 4.06 1.28 -22.91
C ILE A 285 3.03 0.95 -23.98
N SER A 286 3.21 -0.16 -24.69
CA SER A 286 2.27 -0.64 -25.70
C SER A 286 0.98 -1.15 -25.05
N ASP A 287 -0.10 -1.29 -25.83
CA ASP A 287 -1.33 -1.91 -25.34
C ASP A 287 -1.13 -3.34 -24.84
N GLU A 288 -0.26 -4.08 -25.51
CA GLU A 288 0.09 -5.44 -25.10
C GLU A 288 0.80 -5.45 -23.74
N ALA A 289 1.80 -4.59 -23.55
CA ALA A 289 2.51 -4.44 -22.29
C ALA A 289 1.59 -3.99 -21.15
N LEU A 290 0.69 -3.03 -21.44
CA LEU A 290 -0.33 -2.56 -20.50
C LEU A 290 -1.23 -3.72 -20.04
N ARG A 291 -1.84 -4.46 -20.98
CA ARG A 291 -2.75 -5.58 -20.68
C ARG A 291 -2.03 -6.72 -19.97
N SER A 292 -0.85 -7.10 -20.46
CA SER A 292 -0.01 -8.13 -19.83
C SER A 292 0.36 -7.74 -18.40
N GLY A 293 0.77 -6.48 -18.20
CA GLY A 293 1.13 -5.95 -16.89
C GLY A 293 -0.02 -5.98 -15.89
N LEU A 294 -1.23 -5.61 -16.29
CA LEU A 294 -2.40 -5.65 -15.42
C LEU A 294 -2.77 -7.07 -14.97
N VAL A 295 -2.65 -8.05 -15.88
CA VAL A 295 -2.92 -9.47 -15.58
C VAL A 295 -1.81 -10.10 -14.71
N LYS A 296 -0.56 -9.70 -14.90
CA LYS A 296 0.59 -10.22 -14.15
C LYS A 296 0.84 -9.51 -12.81
N ALA A 297 0.16 -8.38 -12.56
CA ALA A 297 0.33 -7.64 -11.32
C ALA A 297 -0.04 -8.52 -10.12
N ALA A 298 0.83 -8.56 -9.12
CA ALA A 298 0.60 -9.28 -7.87
C ALA A 298 0.89 -8.36 -6.69
N TRP A 299 0.00 -8.42 -5.70
CA TRP A 299 0.17 -7.69 -4.46
C TRP A 299 -0.33 -8.52 -3.28
N PRO A 300 0.57 -9.08 -2.46
CA PRO A 300 0.21 -9.90 -1.31
C PRO A 300 -0.77 -9.20 -0.36
N GLY A 301 -1.69 -9.96 0.22
CA GLY A 301 -2.66 -9.46 1.19
C GLY A 301 -3.75 -8.54 0.59
N ARG A 302 -4.08 -8.71 -0.68
CA ARG A 302 -5.25 -8.08 -1.32
C ARG A 302 -6.18 -9.16 -1.85
N LEU A 303 -7.08 -9.61 -1.01
CA LEU A 303 -7.98 -10.75 -1.19
C LEU A 303 -7.25 -11.94 -1.82
N GLU A 304 -6.09 -12.26 -1.24
CA GLU A 304 -5.17 -13.27 -1.72
C GLU A 304 -5.58 -14.66 -1.24
N LEU A 305 -5.82 -15.58 -2.17
CA LEU A 305 -6.02 -16.99 -1.84
C LEU A 305 -4.69 -17.64 -1.47
N VAL A 306 -4.54 -18.06 -0.22
CA VAL A 306 -3.30 -18.67 0.30
C VAL A 306 -3.42 -20.17 0.56
N GLN A 307 -4.64 -20.69 0.59
CA GLN A 307 -4.95 -22.11 0.76
C GLN A 307 -6.27 -22.42 0.03
N GLU A 308 -6.35 -23.57 -0.63
CA GLU A 308 -7.53 -23.98 -1.42
C GLU A 308 -8.54 -24.82 -0.60
N HIS A 309 -8.07 -25.56 0.40
CA HIS A 309 -8.89 -26.48 1.17
C HIS A 309 -8.63 -26.39 2.68
N PRO A 310 -9.52 -25.72 3.47
CA PRO A 310 -10.60 -24.85 3.00
C PRO A 310 -10.04 -23.63 2.26
N PRO A 311 -10.84 -22.93 1.43
CA PRO A 311 -10.38 -21.69 0.81
C PRO A 311 -10.09 -20.62 1.87
N VAL A 312 -8.82 -20.19 1.99
CA VAL A 312 -8.38 -19.16 2.93
C VAL A 312 -7.91 -17.94 2.16
N TYR A 313 -8.59 -16.82 2.39
CA TYR A 313 -8.25 -15.52 1.81
C TYR A 313 -7.63 -14.60 2.84
N LEU A 314 -6.53 -13.94 2.48
CA LEU A 314 -5.91 -12.87 3.27
C LEU A 314 -6.23 -11.51 2.65
N ASP A 315 -6.71 -10.57 3.47
CA ASP A 315 -6.90 -9.19 3.06
C ASP A 315 -6.45 -8.19 4.12
N GLY A 316 -5.70 -7.17 3.70
CA GLY A 316 -5.12 -6.15 4.56
C GLY A 316 -6.02 -4.94 4.83
N ALA A 317 -7.32 -5.02 4.62
CA ALA A 317 -8.25 -3.96 5.00
C ALA A 317 -8.16 -3.70 6.52
N HIS A 318 -7.92 -2.43 6.90
CA HIS A 318 -7.61 -2.05 8.28
C HIS A 318 -8.22 -0.70 8.69
N ASN A 319 -9.12 -0.17 7.87
CA ASN A 319 -9.96 0.99 8.14
C ASN A 319 -11.39 0.72 7.67
N GLU A 320 -12.33 1.56 8.05
CA GLU A 320 -13.76 1.34 7.79
C GLU A 320 -14.05 1.22 6.28
N GLU A 321 -13.52 2.14 5.47
CA GLU A 321 -13.74 2.14 4.01
C GLU A 321 -13.14 0.89 3.33
N GLY A 322 -11.94 0.47 3.75
CA GLY A 322 -11.29 -0.74 3.24
C GLY A 322 -12.09 -1.99 3.55
N VAL A 323 -12.59 -2.12 4.80
CA VAL A 323 -13.42 -3.26 5.20
C VAL A 323 -14.79 -3.24 4.52
N GLU A 324 -15.36 -2.06 4.26
CA GLU A 324 -16.61 -1.94 3.50
C GLU A 324 -16.43 -2.48 2.07
N LYS A 325 -15.36 -2.06 1.37
CA LYS A 325 -15.05 -2.55 0.02
C LYS A 325 -14.76 -4.06 0.00
N LEU A 326 -14.08 -4.56 1.03
CA LEU A 326 -13.86 -5.99 1.20
C LEU A 326 -15.19 -6.74 1.36
N ALA A 327 -16.07 -6.27 2.26
CA ALA A 327 -17.38 -6.89 2.48
C ALA A 327 -18.26 -6.88 1.22
N GLU A 328 -18.31 -5.77 0.48
CA GLU A 328 -18.98 -5.67 -0.82
C GLU A 328 -18.43 -6.72 -1.81
N THR A 329 -17.12 -6.83 -1.91
CA THR A 329 -16.43 -7.78 -2.80
C THR A 329 -16.75 -9.23 -2.43
N MET A 330 -16.66 -9.58 -1.14
CA MET A 330 -16.97 -10.92 -0.66
C MET A 330 -18.42 -11.30 -0.94
N LYS A 331 -19.37 -10.40 -0.69
CA LYS A 331 -20.79 -10.61 -0.95
C LYS A 331 -21.10 -10.81 -2.43
N GLN A 332 -20.42 -10.05 -3.30
CA GLN A 332 -20.62 -10.16 -4.74
C GLN A 332 -20.04 -11.47 -5.32
N ARG A 333 -18.86 -11.87 -4.82
CA ARG A 333 -18.15 -13.05 -5.34
C ARG A 333 -18.64 -14.38 -4.77
N PHE A 334 -19.08 -14.36 -3.54
CA PHE A 334 -19.43 -15.56 -2.79
C PHE A 334 -20.85 -15.45 -2.20
N PRO A 335 -21.88 -15.16 -3.03
CA PRO A 335 -23.23 -14.85 -2.53
C PRO A 335 -23.87 -16.01 -1.75
N ASP A 336 -23.55 -17.24 -2.14
CA ASP A 336 -24.14 -18.45 -1.55
C ASP A 336 -23.18 -19.18 -0.58
N SER A 337 -22.00 -18.61 -0.31
CA SER A 337 -20.99 -19.24 0.53
C SER A 337 -21.13 -18.82 1.99
N ARG A 338 -20.84 -19.74 2.90
CA ARG A 338 -20.65 -19.41 4.31
C ARG A 338 -19.24 -18.83 4.49
N ILE A 339 -19.16 -17.62 5.04
CA ILE A 339 -17.89 -16.96 5.28
C ILE A 339 -17.61 -16.97 6.78
N SER A 340 -16.52 -17.61 7.17
CA SER A 340 -15.95 -17.54 8.52
C SER A 340 -14.85 -16.51 8.51
N VAL A 341 -15.01 -15.43 9.29
CA VAL A 341 -14.04 -14.34 9.38
C VAL A 341 -13.11 -14.56 10.56
N VAL A 342 -11.80 -14.40 10.34
CA VAL A 342 -10.81 -14.25 11.41
C VAL A 342 -10.37 -12.79 11.42
N PHE A 343 -10.58 -12.12 12.54
CA PHE A 343 -10.38 -10.67 12.62
C PHE A 343 -9.48 -10.27 13.76
N SER A 344 -8.55 -9.36 13.47
CA SER A 344 -7.77 -8.63 14.46
C SER A 344 -7.54 -7.20 14.02
N ALA A 345 -7.34 -6.27 14.96
CA ALA A 345 -7.14 -4.86 14.65
C ALA A 345 -6.14 -4.20 15.60
N LEU A 346 -5.64 -3.02 15.22
CA LEU A 346 -4.87 -2.15 16.10
C LEU A 346 -5.80 -1.31 16.99
N LYS A 347 -5.35 -0.98 18.20
CA LYS A 347 -6.09 -0.21 19.21
C LYS A 347 -6.51 1.19 18.74
N ASP A 348 -5.73 1.78 17.85
CA ASP A 348 -5.97 3.13 17.31
C ASP A 348 -6.93 3.16 16.11
N LYS A 349 -7.48 2.01 15.71
CA LYS A 349 -8.43 1.92 14.59
C LYS A 349 -9.88 1.87 15.09
N PRO A 350 -10.85 2.37 14.32
CA PRO A 350 -12.28 2.30 14.66
C PRO A 350 -12.85 0.89 14.44
N TYR A 351 -12.29 -0.10 15.15
CA TYR A 351 -12.59 -1.51 14.91
C TYR A 351 -14.08 -1.87 15.13
N GLN A 352 -14.82 -1.11 15.94
CA GLN A 352 -16.26 -1.33 16.14
C GLN A 352 -17.04 -1.18 14.83
N ASN A 353 -16.68 -0.17 14.01
CA ASN A 353 -17.32 0.04 12.71
C ASN A 353 -16.89 -1.05 11.72
N MET A 354 -15.62 -1.44 11.75
CA MET A 354 -15.10 -2.52 10.91
C MET A 354 -15.81 -3.85 11.21
N ILE A 355 -15.97 -4.20 12.49
CA ILE A 355 -16.68 -5.39 12.93
C ILE A 355 -18.14 -5.37 12.42
N LYS A 356 -18.83 -4.25 12.56
CA LYS A 356 -20.21 -4.07 12.06
C LYS A 356 -20.32 -4.38 10.56
N ARG A 357 -19.33 -3.95 9.74
CA ARG A 357 -19.31 -4.23 8.30
C ARG A 357 -19.11 -5.72 8.04
N LEU A 358 -18.18 -6.36 8.76
CA LEU A 358 -17.91 -7.79 8.63
C LEU A 358 -19.11 -8.66 9.08
N GLU A 359 -19.85 -8.26 10.10
CA GLU A 359 -21.07 -8.95 10.54
C GLU A 359 -22.14 -9.08 9.44
N THR A 360 -22.11 -8.21 8.42
CA THR A 360 -23.08 -8.27 7.30
C THR A 360 -22.83 -9.41 6.32
N ILE A 361 -21.64 -10.01 6.37
CA ILE A 361 -21.21 -11.10 5.46
C ILE A 361 -20.84 -12.38 6.22
N ALA A 362 -20.50 -12.26 7.49
CA ALA A 362 -19.98 -13.37 8.26
C ALA A 362 -21.07 -14.34 8.73
N HIS A 363 -20.83 -15.64 8.52
CA HIS A 363 -21.57 -16.72 9.21
C HIS A 363 -21.03 -16.90 10.64
N ALA A 364 -19.71 -16.73 10.81
CA ALA A 364 -19.02 -16.78 12.09
C ALA A 364 -17.85 -15.80 12.11
N ILE A 365 -17.51 -15.28 13.31
CA ILE A 365 -16.30 -14.45 13.49
C ILE A 365 -15.46 -15.02 14.63
N HIS A 366 -14.19 -15.28 14.33
CA HIS A 366 -13.16 -15.58 15.32
C HIS A 366 -12.27 -14.34 15.52
N PHE A 367 -12.20 -13.83 16.74
CA PHE A 367 -11.34 -12.70 17.10
C PHE A 367 -10.01 -13.21 17.65
N ALA A 368 -8.89 -12.69 17.13
CA ALA A 368 -7.56 -13.13 17.52
C ALA A 368 -6.69 -11.97 17.95
N SER A 369 -5.84 -12.20 18.95
CA SER A 369 -4.69 -11.33 19.24
C SER A 369 -3.47 -11.71 18.38
N PHE A 370 -2.49 -10.83 18.29
CA PHE A 370 -1.21 -11.11 17.63
C PHE A 370 -0.09 -10.33 18.31
N ASP A 371 1.15 -10.77 18.13
CA ASP A 371 2.32 -10.17 18.78
C ASP A 371 2.71 -8.85 18.09
N PHE A 372 2.06 -7.78 18.53
CA PHE A 372 2.36 -6.43 18.10
C PHE A 372 1.99 -5.41 19.19
N PRO A 373 2.83 -4.40 19.49
CA PRO A 373 2.64 -3.50 20.64
C PRO A 373 1.30 -2.74 20.65
N ARG A 374 0.73 -2.49 19.46
CA ARG A 374 -0.56 -1.79 19.31
C ARG A 374 -1.73 -2.72 19.00
N ALA A 375 -1.56 -4.04 19.05
CA ALA A 375 -2.66 -4.96 18.80
C ALA A 375 -3.76 -4.79 19.86
N SER A 376 -5.02 -4.85 19.44
CA SER A 376 -6.17 -4.96 20.35
C SER A 376 -6.17 -6.35 20.98
N LEU A 377 -6.71 -6.46 22.20
CA LEU A 377 -6.98 -7.76 22.77
C LEU A 377 -8.15 -8.43 22.04
N ALA A 378 -8.04 -9.72 21.79
CA ALA A 378 -9.10 -10.49 21.13
C ALA A 378 -10.43 -10.39 21.89
N LYS A 379 -10.36 -10.35 23.23
CA LYS A 379 -11.53 -10.21 24.11
C LYS A 379 -12.26 -8.89 23.90
N ASP A 380 -11.54 -7.76 23.72
CA ASP A 380 -12.16 -6.44 23.47
C ASP A 380 -12.89 -6.42 22.12
N LEU A 381 -12.31 -7.05 21.10
CA LEU A 381 -12.93 -7.19 19.78
C LEU A 381 -14.17 -8.08 19.83
N TYR A 382 -14.11 -9.20 20.58
CA TYR A 382 -15.22 -10.10 20.79
C TYR A 382 -16.39 -9.39 21.49
N ASP A 383 -16.13 -8.61 22.54
CA ASP A 383 -17.16 -7.89 23.29
C ASP A 383 -17.82 -6.77 22.46
N ALA A 384 -17.09 -6.19 21.49
CA ALA A 384 -17.62 -5.19 20.57
C ALA A 384 -18.58 -5.77 19.51
N SER A 385 -18.50 -7.06 19.23
CA SER A 385 -19.31 -7.73 18.20
C SER A 385 -20.72 -8.12 18.74
N LYS A 386 -21.70 -8.04 17.84
CA LYS A 386 -23.09 -8.44 18.12
C LYS A 386 -23.49 -9.77 17.47
N ILE A 387 -22.65 -10.35 16.62
CA ILE A 387 -22.93 -11.64 15.99
C ILE A 387 -23.06 -12.74 17.07
N SER A 388 -24.01 -13.66 16.91
CA SER A 388 -24.20 -14.74 17.87
C SER A 388 -23.16 -15.86 17.75
N ASN A 389 -22.74 -16.16 16.51
CA ASN A 389 -21.73 -17.19 16.24
C ASN A 389 -20.33 -16.56 16.24
N LYS A 390 -19.73 -16.45 17.42
CA LYS A 390 -18.41 -15.85 17.62
C LYS A 390 -17.57 -16.58 18.65
N SER A 391 -16.27 -16.53 18.47
CA SER A 391 -15.25 -17.04 19.39
C SER A 391 -14.07 -16.08 19.46
N TRP A 392 -13.18 -16.29 20.40
CA TRP A 392 -11.94 -15.49 20.50
C TRP A 392 -10.82 -16.31 21.13
N SER A 393 -9.58 -15.93 20.82
CA SER A 393 -8.38 -16.46 21.44
C SER A 393 -7.28 -15.39 21.51
N GLU A 394 -6.53 -15.39 22.60
CA GLU A 394 -5.35 -14.55 22.75
C GLU A 394 -4.11 -15.19 22.12
N ASP A 395 -4.10 -16.51 21.85
CA ASP A 395 -3.03 -17.19 21.15
C ASP A 395 -3.27 -17.14 19.63
N PRO A 396 -2.39 -16.50 18.85
CA PRO A 396 -2.48 -16.52 17.40
C PRO A 396 -2.39 -17.93 16.78
N GLY A 397 -1.84 -18.90 17.51
CA GLY A 397 -1.78 -20.30 17.09
C GLY A 397 -3.16 -20.94 16.91
N ASP A 398 -4.14 -20.53 17.72
CA ASP A 398 -5.51 -21.06 17.66
C ASP A 398 -6.23 -20.70 16.36
N VAL A 399 -5.74 -19.70 15.63
CA VAL A 399 -6.23 -19.37 14.29
C VAL A 399 -6.02 -20.55 13.32
N LEU A 400 -4.92 -21.27 13.43
CA LEU A 400 -4.65 -22.43 12.59
C LEU A 400 -5.61 -23.58 12.93
N GLU A 401 -5.90 -23.82 14.19
CA GLU A 401 -6.89 -24.80 14.63
C GLU A 401 -8.29 -24.40 14.13
N PHE A 402 -8.63 -23.12 14.21
CA PHE A 402 -9.91 -22.61 13.67
C PHE A 402 -10.05 -22.90 12.18
N ILE A 403 -8.98 -22.69 11.38
CA ILE A 403 -8.95 -22.97 9.94
C ILE A 403 -9.07 -24.49 9.71
N GLU A 404 -8.33 -25.31 10.44
CA GLU A 404 -8.33 -26.77 10.33
C GLU A 404 -9.73 -27.35 10.54
N ASN A 405 -10.46 -26.83 11.56
CA ASN A 405 -11.82 -27.24 11.87
C ASN A 405 -12.85 -26.89 10.76
N LYS A 406 -12.42 -26.16 9.70
CA LYS A 406 -13.26 -25.83 8.53
C LYS A 406 -12.99 -26.72 7.32
N LYS A 407 -12.04 -27.64 7.36
CA LYS A 407 -11.65 -28.49 6.22
C LYS A 407 -12.78 -29.32 5.63
N ASP A 408 -13.66 -29.83 6.48
CA ASP A 408 -14.79 -30.65 6.07
C ASP A 408 -16.06 -29.80 5.80
N SER A 409 -15.98 -28.49 5.95
CA SER A 409 -17.06 -27.57 5.66
C SER A 409 -16.86 -26.90 4.31
N ASN A 410 -17.94 -26.55 3.63
CA ASN A 410 -17.88 -25.76 2.39
C ASN A 410 -17.83 -24.26 2.73
N GLU A 411 -17.04 -23.90 3.75
CA GLU A 411 -16.88 -22.54 4.23
C GLU A 411 -15.62 -21.87 3.68
N ILE A 412 -15.72 -20.58 3.40
CA ILE A 412 -14.58 -19.72 3.07
C ILE A 412 -14.06 -19.09 4.35
N VAL A 413 -12.76 -19.12 4.57
CA VAL A 413 -12.13 -18.41 5.68
C VAL A 413 -11.52 -17.11 5.15
N LEU A 414 -11.95 -15.97 5.69
CA LEU A 414 -11.42 -14.65 5.40
C LEU A 414 -10.67 -14.13 6.62
N ILE A 415 -9.37 -13.84 6.46
CA ILE A 415 -8.51 -13.29 7.52
C ILE A 415 -8.19 -11.83 7.19
N THR A 416 -8.55 -10.91 8.10
CA THR A 416 -8.48 -9.47 7.82
C THR A 416 -8.37 -8.60 9.08
N GLY A 417 -8.25 -7.27 8.89
CA GLY A 417 -8.32 -6.23 9.90
C GLY A 417 -6.99 -5.56 10.22
N SER A 418 -5.85 -6.16 9.86
CA SER A 418 -4.54 -5.54 9.99
C SER A 418 -3.52 -6.19 9.05
N LEU A 419 -2.73 -5.37 8.36
CA LEU A 419 -1.61 -5.86 7.54
C LEU A 419 -0.57 -6.63 8.37
N TYR A 420 -0.32 -6.20 9.61
CA TYR A 420 0.60 -6.91 10.53
C TYR A 420 0.04 -8.26 10.96
N PHE A 421 -1.26 -8.33 11.22
CA PHE A 421 -1.93 -9.58 11.58
C PHE A 421 -1.89 -10.59 10.44
N ILE A 422 -2.30 -10.21 9.24
CA ILE A 422 -2.27 -11.14 8.09
C ILE A 422 -0.85 -11.56 7.74
N SER A 423 0.15 -10.71 7.95
CA SER A 423 1.57 -11.05 7.81
C SER A 423 2.01 -12.13 8.79
N ASP A 424 1.57 -12.04 10.07
CA ASP A 424 1.88 -13.06 11.09
C ASP A 424 1.20 -14.39 10.77
N ILE A 425 -0.10 -14.38 10.46
CA ILE A 425 -0.81 -15.61 10.10
C ILE A 425 -0.24 -16.26 8.84
N ARG A 426 0.14 -15.45 7.82
CA ARG A 426 0.76 -15.98 6.61
C ARG A 426 2.05 -16.79 6.87
N LYS A 427 2.86 -16.36 7.83
CA LYS A 427 4.08 -17.08 8.23
C LYS A 427 3.78 -18.41 8.88
N ARG A 428 2.65 -18.51 9.57
CA ARG A 428 2.21 -19.71 10.29
C ARG A 428 1.50 -20.72 9.36
N LEU A 429 0.93 -20.27 8.25
CA LEU A 429 0.28 -21.13 7.22
C LEU A 429 1.29 -21.83 6.31
N LYS A 430 2.56 -21.42 6.30
CA LYS A 430 3.66 -22.08 5.58
C LYS A 430 4.31 -23.16 6.43
#